data_f79caf2a77177caf5debee4f1d661d55
#
_entry.id   f79caf2a77177caf5debee4f1d661d55
#
_cell.length_a   1.000
_cell.length_b   1.000
_cell.length_c   1.000
_cell.angle_alpha   90.00
_cell.angle_beta   90.00
_cell.angle_gamma   90.00
#
_symmetry.space_group_name_H-M   'P 1'
#
loop_
_entity.id
_entity.type
_entity.pdbx_description
1 polymer ?
#
loop_
_entity_poly.entity_id
_entity_poly.type
_entity_poly.pdbx_seq_one_letter_code
_entity_poly.pdbx_strand_id
1 'polypeptide(L)'
;MRQREKRGKILLFCFFAVWXFLFVKLAXVQIGKRHYYQHEAKKLHFKRIELLGERGRIYDRKGRALALNRLCCSIQILPSYVRDKDTLAEILASFGLGTVEENRALLNRHKRLFWFRRFVDFGVGDSLRKVLTRRRFINAVLVQDDYERIYPFGEFCADVVGFMGAERGLAGVEWEFDSLLRGVPGWIMLQKDARGWTHPSPNLPMKKPRPGVDICLTIDADIQRICYEALAHGVDECGAKQGAVIVLDATSGAILGAVDFPGYEPKRFADFPKERYKLNAVADQFEPGSSFKIVICAAALEDSAPERFTGRLYDVSAGFIQIGSKKIKDVHPNGVLSFDSVFIQSSNPACALMSFEVNPEVYYTVARKLGFAEKIGIGFPDEGSGRLDTPARLRNRLRFATISFGQGVTVTLLQMAAAYLCVANDGKYLKPYLVEGTGCQLFLGGARLSKVQRTVVRQALREETAKRMKDILERVVRNGTGKLAAIEGVSVCGKTGTAQKVEPSGGYSSTRSLMSFIGFLPKEQPRYVIAVMLDEPTKYRFAGSTACPVFREIGERLLRLDEAVSREQAVAAVRR
;
A
#
# COMPACT_ATOMS: atom_id res chain seq x y z
N MET A 1 -83.81 58.31 9.97
CA MET A 1 -82.94 57.82 11.10
C MET A 1 -82.74 56.31 11.10
N ARG A 2 -83.71 55.44 11.02
CA ARG A 2 -83.63 53.95 11.05
C ARG A 2 -82.64 53.34 10.01
N GLN A 3 -82.49 53.95 8.82
CA GLN A 3 -81.62 53.39 7.77
C GLN A 3 -80.16 53.69 8.04
N ARG A 4 -79.82 54.83 8.67
CA ARG A 4 -78.47 55.19 9.08
C ARG A 4 -77.98 54.27 10.24
N GLU A 5 -78.87 53.97 11.21
CA GLU A 5 -78.57 53.03 12.29
C GLU A 5 -78.32 51.61 11.79
N LYS A 6 -79.09 51.13 10.81
CA LYS A 6 -78.89 49.81 10.20
C LYS A 6 -77.48 49.74 9.51
N ARG A 7 -77.10 50.78 8.74
CA ARG A 7 -75.79 50.87 8.09
C ARG A 7 -74.65 50.92 9.11
N GLY A 8 -74.85 51.65 10.22
CA GLY A 8 -73.84 51.68 11.30
C GLY A 8 -73.64 50.32 11.96
N LYS A 9 -74.76 49.58 12.20
CA LYS A 9 -74.63 48.21 12.77
C LYS A 9 -73.95 47.22 11.81
N ILE A 10 -74.19 47.34 10.52
CA ILE A 10 -73.56 46.50 9.52
C ILE A 10 -72.05 46.82 9.46
N LEU A 11 -71.67 48.09 9.45
CA LEU A 11 -70.26 48.50 9.45
C LEU A 11 -69.51 48.00 10.72
N LEU A 12 -70.19 48.12 11.86
CA LEU A 12 -69.63 47.64 13.11
C LEU A 12 -69.43 46.12 13.10
N PHE A 13 -70.41 45.38 12.57
CA PHE A 13 -70.33 43.93 12.40
C PHE A 13 -69.17 43.54 11.47
N CYS A 14 -69.07 44.21 10.31
CA CYS A 14 -67.95 43.96 9.38
C CYS A 14 -66.60 44.25 10.05
N PHE A 15 -66.52 45.31 10.82
CA PHE A 15 -65.28 45.65 11.56
C PHE A 15 -64.90 44.54 12.56
N PHE A 16 -65.88 44.08 13.36
CA PHE A 16 -65.63 42.99 14.30
C PHE A 16 -65.30 41.66 13.60
N ALA A 17 -65.99 41.40 12.45
CA ALA A 17 -65.71 40.21 11.66
C ALA A 17 -64.22 40.20 11.11
N VAL A 18 -63.74 41.36 10.65
CA VAL A 18 -62.34 41.52 10.23
C VAL A 18 -61.42 41.30 11.41
N TRP A 19 -61.72 41.87 12.53
CA TRP A 19 -60.93 41.65 13.74
C TRP A 19 -60.89 40.17 14.19
N UNK A 20 -61.76 39.50 14.08
CA UNK A 20 -61.82 38.30 14.37
C UNK A 20 -61.04 37.50 13.55
N PHE A 21 -61.25 37.69 12.32
CA PHE A 21 -60.47 37.00 11.35
C PHE A 21 -58.97 37.22 11.57
N LEU A 22 -58.54 38.44 11.80
CA LEU A 22 -57.14 38.76 12.08
C LEU A 22 -56.64 38.08 13.36
N PHE A 23 -57.48 38.04 14.40
CA PHE A 23 -57.14 37.39 15.66
C PHE A 23 -56.94 35.87 15.48
N VAL A 24 -57.87 35.26 14.75
CA VAL A 24 -57.78 33.81 14.44
C VAL A 24 -56.50 33.52 13.60
N LYS A 25 -56.23 34.38 12.62
CA LYS A 25 -55.03 34.24 11.80
C LYS A 25 -53.75 34.42 12.63
N LEU A 26 -53.77 35.37 13.56
CA LEU A 26 -52.64 35.60 14.46
C LEU A 26 -52.40 34.39 15.39
N ALA A 27 -53.50 33.85 15.91
CA ALA A 27 -53.43 32.63 16.70
C ALA A 27 -52.88 31.43 15.89
N UNK A 28 -53.16 31.42 14.76
CA UNK A 28 -52.72 30.53 13.97
C UNK A 28 -51.35 30.57 13.76
N VAL A 29 -50.87 31.55 13.49
CA VAL A 29 -49.45 31.76 13.28
C VAL A 29 -48.68 31.58 14.59
N GLN A 30 -49.12 32.20 15.65
CA GLN A 30 -48.35 32.23 16.91
C GLN A 30 -48.43 30.92 17.70
N ILE A 31 -49.53 30.20 17.62
CA ILE A 31 -49.69 28.95 18.38
C ILE A 31 -49.55 27.74 17.44
N GLY A 32 -50.35 27.68 16.39
CA GLY A 32 -50.39 26.52 15.51
C GLY A 32 -49.14 26.31 14.64
N LYS A 33 -48.57 27.42 14.15
CA LYS A 33 -47.40 27.37 13.30
C LYS A 33 -46.14 27.88 13.98
N ARG A 34 -46.14 27.96 15.31
CA ARG A 34 -45.00 28.48 16.11
C ARG A 34 -43.68 27.75 15.80
N HIS A 35 -43.70 26.42 15.83
CA HIS A 35 -42.52 25.62 15.59
C HIS A 35 -41.99 25.81 14.17
N TYR A 36 -42.89 25.90 13.20
CA TYR A 36 -42.48 26.13 11.79
C TYR A 36 -41.76 27.48 11.64
N TYR A 37 -42.38 28.56 12.12
CA TYR A 37 -41.77 29.90 11.97
C TYR A 37 -40.52 30.07 12.83
N GLN A 38 -40.47 29.44 13.99
CA GLN A 38 -39.25 29.43 14.80
C GLN A 38 -38.11 28.69 14.09
N HIS A 39 -38.42 27.58 13.40
CA HIS A 39 -37.41 26.83 12.63
C HIS A 39 -36.93 27.66 11.44
N GLU A 40 -37.82 28.30 10.71
CA GLU A 40 -37.41 29.17 9.58
C GLU A 40 -36.62 30.39 10.05
N ALA A 41 -37.00 31.01 11.16
CA ALA A 41 -36.23 32.12 11.73
C ALA A 41 -34.82 31.65 12.12
N LYS A 42 -34.69 30.46 12.73
CA LYS A 42 -33.38 29.89 13.06
C LYS A 42 -32.49 29.72 11.83
N LYS A 43 -33.04 29.24 10.70
CA LYS A 43 -32.30 29.12 9.43
C LYS A 43 -31.79 30.48 8.91
N LEU A 44 -32.60 31.53 9.10
CA LEU A 44 -32.21 32.87 8.68
C LEU A 44 -31.14 33.49 9.57
N HIS A 45 -31.22 33.22 10.90
CA HIS A 45 -30.33 33.85 11.88
C HIS A 45 -29.04 33.06 12.17
N PHE A 46 -28.98 31.78 11.82
CA PHE A 46 -27.83 30.94 12.12
C PHE A 46 -27.32 30.24 10.87
N LYS A 47 -26.00 30.13 10.81
CA LYS A 47 -25.30 29.37 9.75
C LYS A 47 -24.40 28.32 10.39
N ARG A 48 -24.59 27.07 10.01
CA ARG A 48 -23.70 25.98 10.43
C ARG A 48 -22.55 25.91 9.43
N ILE A 49 -21.33 25.94 9.95
CA ILE A 49 -20.09 25.74 9.17
C ILE A 49 -19.45 24.46 9.66
N GLU A 50 -19.09 23.58 8.74
CA GLU A 50 -18.32 22.38 9.04
C GLU A 50 -16.85 22.77 9.21
N LEU A 51 -16.23 22.16 10.23
CA LEU A 51 -14.80 22.29 10.51
C LEU A 51 -14.14 20.98 10.12
N LEU A 52 -13.16 21.02 9.25
CA LEU A 52 -12.50 19.82 8.75
C LEU A 52 -11.73 19.11 9.88
N GLY A 53 -11.85 17.80 9.92
CA GLY A 53 -10.97 16.96 10.72
C GLY A 53 -9.71 16.64 9.92
N GLU A 54 -8.56 17.00 10.47
CA GLU A 54 -7.28 16.71 9.81
C GLU A 54 -7.10 15.18 9.68
N ARG A 55 -6.66 14.72 8.51
CA ARG A 55 -6.39 13.30 8.27
C ARG A 55 -5.12 12.88 9.02
N GLY A 56 -5.08 11.69 9.61
CA GLY A 56 -3.91 11.12 10.25
C GLY A 56 -2.72 11.05 9.29
N ARG A 57 -1.52 11.18 9.83
CA ARG A 57 -0.27 11.13 9.07
C ARG A 57 0.21 9.69 8.99
N ILE A 58 1.03 9.41 7.97
CA ILE A 58 1.68 8.11 7.81
C ILE A 58 3.18 8.34 7.94
N TYR A 59 3.82 7.58 8.83
CA TYR A 59 5.24 7.70 9.12
C TYR A 59 5.97 6.41 8.79
N ASP A 60 7.25 6.53 8.45
CA ASP A 60 8.16 5.40 8.36
C ASP A 60 8.67 5.01 9.76
N ARG A 61 9.43 3.91 9.85
CA ARG A 61 9.99 3.40 11.12
C ARG A 61 10.94 4.36 11.84
N LYS A 62 11.47 5.36 11.13
CA LYS A 62 12.36 6.40 11.67
C LYS A 62 11.61 7.68 12.05
N GLY A 63 10.26 7.71 11.86
CA GLY A 63 9.43 8.88 12.18
C GLY A 63 9.38 9.92 11.07
N ARG A 64 9.88 9.62 9.87
CA ARG A 64 9.77 10.53 8.73
C ARG A 64 8.38 10.40 8.10
N ALA A 65 7.76 11.53 7.77
CA ALA A 65 6.41 11.52 7.20
C ALA A 65 6.42 11.00 5.76
N LEU A 66 5.72 9.90 5.54
CA LEU A 66 5.45 9.34 4.20
C LEU A 66 4.22 9.98 3.57
N ALA A 67 3.25 10.40 4.42
CA ALA A 67 2.09 11.18 4.01
C ALA A 67 1.73 12.17 5.12
N LEU A 68 1.54 13.43 4.75
CA LEU A 68 1.19 14.52 5.67
C LEU A 68 0.20 15.48 5.02
N ASN A 69 -0.33 16.41 5.81
CA ASN A 69 -1.32 17.38 5.33
C ASN A 69 -0.72 18.78 5.31
N ARG A 70 -0.97 19.51 4.25
CA ARG A 70 -0.66 20.93 4.13
C ARG A 70 -1.97 21.72 4.19
N LEU A 71 -2.07 22.66 5.13
CA LEU A 71 -3.23 23.55 5.21
C LEU A 71 -3.24 24.48 3.98
N CYS A 72 -4.39 24.58 3.35
CA CYS A 72 -4.61 25.33 2.12
C CYS A 72 -6.03 25.87 2.07
N CYS A 73 -6.41 26.51 0.97
CA CYS A 73 -7.78 26.94 0.72
C CYS A 73 -8.29 26.33 -0.58
N SER A 74 -9.57 26.02 -0.61
CA SER A 74 -10.27 25.61 -1.85
C SER A 74 -11.38 26.61 -2.16
N ILE A 75 -11.56 26.93 -3.43
CA ILE A 75 -12.43 28.01 -3.91
C ILE A 75 -13.58 27.39 -4.72
N GLN A 76 -14.79 27.65 -4.29
CA GLN A 76 -16.01 27.35 -5.06
C GLN A 76 -16.66 28.65 -5.51
N ILE A 77 -17.21 28.66 -6.71
CA ILE A 77 -17.92 29.83 -7.27
C ILE A 77 -19.31 29.40 -7.73
N LEU A 78 -20.29 30.24 -7.43
CA LEU A 78 -21.66 30.14 -7.94
C LEU A 78 -21.89 31.30 -8.92
N PRO A 79 -21.63 31.12 -10.23
CA PRO A 79 -21.63 32.24 -11.20
C PRO A 79 -22.97 32.95 -11.35
N SER A 80 -24.09 32.27 -11.06
CA SER A 80 -25.44 32.89 -11.11
C SER A 80 -25.63 34.00 -10.07
N TYR A 81 -24.79 34.03 -9.02
CA TYR A 81 -24.81 35.07 -7.99
C TYR A 81 -23.72 36.14 -8.19
N VAL A 82 -22.90 35.98 -9.21
CA VAL A 82 -21.86 36.98 -9.56
C VAL A 82 -22.47 38.06 -10.44
N ARG A 83 -22.67 39.26 -9.89
CA ARG A 83 -23.23 40.41 -10.61
C ARG A 83 -22.25 40.98 -11.66
N ASP A 84 -20.98 41.07 -11.29
CA ASP A 84 -19.90 41.61 -12.11
C ASP A 84 -18.81 40.55 -12.28
N LYS A 85 -18.91 39.82 -13.38
CA LYS A 85 -17.98 38.72 -13.70
C LYS A 85 -16.61 39.23 -14.14
N ASP A 86 -16.55 40.38 -14.75
CA ASP A 86 -15.30 40.97 -15.23
C ASP A 86 -14.41 41.39 -14.04
N THR A 87 -14.99 42.15 -13.09
CA THR A 87 -14.30 42.52 -11.85
C THR A 87 -13.84 41.28 -11.07
N LEU A 88 -14.69 40.26 -10.99
CA LEU A 88 -14.30 39.01 -10.28
C LEU A 88 -13.13 38.30 -11.00
N ALA A 89 -13.16 38.25 -12.35
CA ALA A 89 -12.09 37.65 -13.15
C ALA A 89 -10.75 38.36 -12.94
N GLU A 90 -10.79 39.71 -12.89
CA GLU A 90 -9.60 40.52 -12.59
C GLU A 90 -9.05 40.27 -11.17
N ILE A 91 -9.94 40.23 -10.17
CA ILE A 91 -9.54 39.91 -8.78
C ILE A 91 -8.84 38.56 -8.74
N LEU A 92 -9.47 37.50 -9.29
CA LEU A 92 -8.88 36.15 -9.29
C LEU A 92 -7.51 36.14 -10.00
N ALA A 93 -7.38 36.83 -11.13
CA ALA A 93 -6.12 36.92 -11.87
C ALA A 93 -5.03 37.66 -11.06
N SER A 94 -5.38 38.70 -10.31
CA SER A 94 -4.43 39.44 -9.47
C SER A 94 -3.82 38.60 -8.34
N PHE A 95 -4.47 37.49 -7.99
CA PHE A 95 -3.96 36.51 -7.01
C PHE A 95 -3.24 35.32 -7.67
N GLY A 96 -2.96 35.41 -8.99
CA GLY A 96 -2.28 34.34 -9.72
C GLY A 96 -3.16 33.11 -9.99
N LEU A 97 -4.47 33.27 -9.95
CA LEU A 97 -5.43 32.18 -10.10
C LEU A 97 -5.98 32.11 -11.55
N GLY A 98 -5.07 32.08 -12.51
CA GLY A 98 -5.39 32.06 -13.95
C GLY A 98 -5.33 33.45 -14.59
N THR A 99 -5.55 33.51 -15.89
CA THR A 99 -5.65 34.82 -16.61
C THR A 99 -7.07 35.38 -16.51
N VAL A 100 -7.23 36.67 -16.80
CA VAL A 100 -8.55 37.31 -16.79
C VAL A 100 -9.48 36.62 -17.80
N GLU A 101 -8.95 36.32 -18.99
CA GLU A 101 -9.70 35.68 -20.08
C GLU A 101 -10.18 34.27 -19.69
N GLU A 102 -9.28 33.45 -19.12
CA GLU A 102 -9.62 32.12 -18.64
C GLU A 102 -10.69 32.15 -17.55
N ASN A 103 -10.53 33.07 -16.59
CA ASN A 103 -11.46 33.20 -15.48
C ASN A 103 -12.84 33.64 -15.98
N ARG A 104 -12.87 34.62 -16.90
CA ARG A 104 -14.11 35.10 -17.55
C ARG A 104 -14.79 33.94 -18.31
N ALA A 105 -14.03 33.16 -19.07
CA ALA A 105 -14.57 32.00 -19.80
C ALA A 105 -15.19 30.97 -18.85
N LEU A 106 -14.50 30.64 -17.75
CA LEU A 106 -15.02 29.70 -16.72
C LEU A 106 -16.31 30.23 -16.07
N LEU A 107 -16.35 31.53 -15.71
CA LEU A 107 -17.53 32.14 -15.08
C LEU A 107 -18.74 32.21 -16.03
N ASN A 108 -18.52 32.24 -17.32
CA ASN A 108 -19.59 32.25 -18.33
C ASN A 108 -20.04 30.82 -18.68
N ARG A 109 -19.12 29.87 -18.70
CA ARG A 109 -19.40 28.45 -19.01
C ARG A 109 -20.28 27.79 -17.95
N HIS A 110 -20.01 28.05 -16.66
CA HIS A 110 -20.70 27.41 -15.53
C HIS A 110 -21.87 28.26 -15.05
N LYS A 111 -23.01 27.63 -14.71
CA LYS A 111 -24.20 28.29 -14.14
C LYS A 111 -24.44 27.85 -12.70
N ARG A 112 -23.97 26.64 -12.34
CA ARG A 112 -24.12 26.05 -11.00
C ARG A 112 -22.81 26.19 -10.22
N LEU A 113 -22.90 25.91 -8.91
CA LEU A 113 -21.73 25.87 -8.02
C LEU A 113 -20.68 24.88 -8.58
N PHE A 114 -19.45 25.33 -8.67
CA PHE A 114 -18.34 24.51 -9.16
C PHE A 114 -17.04 24.81 -8.40
N TRP A 115 -16.12 23.84 -8.37
CA TRP A 115 -14.78 24.03 -7.84
C TRP A 115 -13.96 24.83 -8.85
N PHE A 116 -13.65 26.07 -8.49
CA PHE A 116 -12.84 26.96 -9.35
C PHE A 116 -11.36 26.57 -9.26
N ARG A 117 -10.83 26.47 -8.03
CA ARG A 117 -9.46 26.00 -7.77
C ARG A 117 -9.46 25.28 -6.42
N ARG A 118 -8.73 24.17 -6.35
CA ARG A 118 -8.49 23.46 -5.09
C ARG A 118 -7.03 23.62 -4.68
N PHE A 119 -6.78 23.54 -3.38
CA PHE A 119 -5.46 23.50 -2.77
C PHE A 119 -4.61 24.74 -3.07
N VAL A 120 -5.23 25.90 -3.05
CA VAL A 120 -4.57 27.20 -3.17
C VAL A 120 -3.82 27.47 -1.86
N ASP A 121 -2.63 28.07 -1.94
CA ASP A 121 -1.86 28.45 -0.74
C ASP A 121 -2.74 29.18 0.28
N PHE A 122 -2.58 28.86 1.55
CA PHE A 122 -3.42 29.40 2.62
C PHE A 122 -3.35 30.92 2.70
N GLY A 123 -2.14 31.51 2.57
CA GLY A 123 -1.95 32.96 2.60
C GLY A 123 -2.65 33.67 1.45
N VAL A 124 -2.58 33.07 0.25
CA VAL A 124 -3.30 33.57 -0.94
C VAL A 124 -4.81 33.50 -0.72
N GLY A 125 -5.29 32.36 -0.24
CA GLY A 125 -6.73 32.14 0.03
C GLY A 125 -7.28 33.11 1.07
N ASP A 126 -6.56 33.32 2.18
CA ASP A 126 -6.96 34.23 3.24
C ASP A 126 -7.00 35.70 2.76
N SER A 127 -5.99 36.09 1.98
CA SER A 127 -5.94 37.44 1.38
C SER A 127 -7.07 37.64 0.37
N LEU A 128 -7.32 36.66 -0.48
CA LEU A 128 -8.44 36.67 -1.41
C LEU A 128 -9.80 36.77 -0.66
N ARG A 129 -9.97 36.03 0.41
CA ARG A 129 -11.19 36.06 1.26
C ARG A 129 -11.47 37.48 1.77
N LYS A 130 -10.43 38.22 2.20
CA LYS A 130 -10.54 39.60 2.69
C LYS A 130 -10.98 40.55 1.56
N VAL A 131 -10.40 40.41 0.35
CA VAL A 131 -10.76 41.24 -0.81
C VAL A 131 -12.18 40.96 -1.29
N LEU A 132 -12.56 39.69 -1.40
CA LEU A 132 -13.91 39.27 -1.79
C LEU A 132 -14.97 39.77 -0.82
N THR A 133 -14.66 39.84 0.47
CA THR A 133 -15.53 40.38 1.50
C THR A 133 -15.76 41.87 1.30
N ARG A 134 -14.68 42.66 1.11
CA ARG A 134 -14.75 44.10 0.86
C ARG A 134 -15.50 44.42 -0.43
N ARG A 135 -15.33 43.64 -1.47
CA ARG A 135 -15.95 43.82 -2.79
C ARG A 135 -17.35 43.17 -2.89
N ARG A 136 -17.86 42.59 -1.79
CA ARG A 136 -19.20 41.99 -1.67
C ARG A 136 -19.44 40.75 -2.55
N PHE A 137 -18.39 39.95 -2.85
CA PHE A 137 -18.52 38.72 -3.61
C PHE A 137 -18.75 37.48 -2.72
N ILE A 138 -18.84 37.64 -1.40
CA ILE A 138 -18.93 36.52 -0.44
C ILE A 138 -20.15 35.61 -0.61
N ASN A 139 -21.22 36.11 -1.27
CA ASN A 139 -22.40 35.30 -1.54
C ASN A 139 -22.25 34.43 -2.80
N ALA A 140 -21.28 34.76 -3.64
CA ALA A 140 -21.03 34.08 -4.91
C ALA A 140 -19.75 33.24 -4.89
N VAL A 141 -18.78 33.60 -4.03
CA VAL A 141 -17.45 32.93 -3.98
C VAL A 141 -17.22 32.45 -2.54
N LEU A 142 -17.06 31.15 -2.39
CA LEU A 142 -16.75 30.51 -1.11
C LEU A 142 -15.28 30.10 -1.11
N VAL A 143 -14.48 30.75 -0.26
CA VAL A 143 -13.08 30.37 0.02
C VAL A 143 -13.09 29.62 1.36
N GLN A 144 -12.87 28.34 1.33
CA GLN A 144 -12.91 27.50 2.54
C GLN A 144 -11.55 26.88 2.81
N ASP A 145 -11.24 26.70 4.08
CA ASP A 145 -10.03 26.00 4.50
C ASP A 145 -10.12 24.54 4.06
N ASP A 146 -9.00 23.98 3.62
CA ASP A 146 -8.90 22.63 3.10
C ASP A 146 -7.52 22.06 3.45
N TYR A 147 -7.34 20.77 3.26
CA TYR A 147 -6.06 20.10 3.46
C TYR A 147 -5.65 19.39 2.18
N GLU A 148 -4.45 19.73 1.69
CA GLU A 148 -3.82 18.99 0.58
C GLU A 148 -2.99 17.84 1.16
N ARG A 149 -3.17 16.65 0.64
CA ARG A 149 -2.36 15.49 1.01
C ARG A 149 -1.03 15.53 0.27
N ILE A 150 0.09 15.42 0.99
CA ILE A 150 1.46 15.51 0.46
C ILE A 150 2.17 14.20 0.71
N TYR A 151 2.90 13.73 -0.29
CA TYR A 151 3.70 12.49 -0.25
C TYR A 151 5.17 12.86 -0.49
N PRO A 152 5.96 13.14 0.58
CA PRO A 152 7.33 13.66 0.41
C PRO A 152 8.30 12.75 -0.33
N PHE A 153 8.05 11.44 -0.33
CA PHE A 153 8.91 10.45 -0.99
C PHE A 153 8.40 10.05 -2.39
N GLY A 154 7.28 10.66 -2.84
CA GLY A 154 6.76 10.46 -4.20
C GLY A 154 6.68 9.00 -4.61
N GLU A 155 7.21 8.69 -5.79
CA GLU A 155 7.15 7.35 -6.39
C GLU A 155 7.86 6.26 -5.56
N PHE A 156 8.87 6.62 -4.75
CA PHE A 156 9.62 5.62 -3.97
C PHE A 156 8.77 4.88 -2.94
N CYS A 157 7.72 5.53 -2.42
CA CYS A 157 6.86 4.94 -1.39
C CYS A 157 5.40 4.79 -1.86
N ALA A 158 5.11 5.14 -3.11
CA ALA A 158 3.75 5.15 -3.66
C ALA A 158 3.06 3.79 -3.55
N ASP A 159 3.76 2.70 -3.86
CA ASP A 159 3.21 1.34 -3.88
C ASP A 159 2.65 0.93 -2.52
N VAL A 160 3.34 1.32 -1.44
CA VAL A 160 2.92 1.00 -0.07
C VAL A 160 1.93 2.03 0.46
N VAL A 161 2.27 3.31 0.36
CA VAL A 161 1.46 4.39 0.95
C VAL A 161 0.13 4.54 0.22
N GLY A 162 0.14 4.44 -1.10
CA GLY A 162 -1.04 4.69 -1.93
C GLY A 162 -1.29 6.18 -2.10
N PHE A 163 -2.56 6.53 -2.33
CA PHE A 163 -2.95 7.93 -2.56
C PHE A 163 -4.40 8.18 -2.17
N MET A 164 -4.69 9.47 -1.97
CA MET A 164 -6.03 9.97 -1.70
C MET A 164 -6.76 10.34 -3.00
N GLY A 165 -8.03 9.93 -3.06
CA GLY A 165 -8.98 10.56 -3.98
C GLY A 165 -9.56 11.84 -3.37
N ALA A 166 -10.72 12.26 -3.87
CA ALA A 166 -11.37 13.49 -3.39
C ALA A 166 -11.81 13.41 -1.91
N GLU A 167 -12.24 12.23 -1.45
CA GLU A 167 -12.86 12.07 -0.13
C GLU A 167 -12.28 10.93 0.71
N ARG A 168 -11.59 9.97 0.07
CA ARG A 168 -11.10 8.76 0.75
C ARG A 168 -9.83 8.26 0.09
N GLY A 169 -9.12 7.40 0.79
CA GLY A 169 -8.00 6.67 0.24
C GLY A 169 -8.44 5.75 -0.90
N LEU A 170 -7.63 5.63 -1.95
CA LEU A 170 -7.96 4.81 -3.13
C LEU A 170 -6.99 3.66 -3.37
N ALA A 171 -5.82 3.66 -2.74
CA ALA A 171 -4.81 2.62 -2.89
C ALA A 171 -3.97 2.51 -1.62
N GLY A 172 -3.27 1.40 -1.45
CA GLY A 172 -2.27 1.18 -0.41
C GLY A 172 -2.79 1.37 1.02
N VAL A 173 -1.91 1.84 1.88
CA VAL A 173 -2.21 2.14 3.29
C VAL A 173 -3.31 3.21 3.41
N GLU A 174 -3.32 4.20 2.51
CA GLU A 174 -4.36 5.24 2.47
C GLU A 174 -5.77 4.63 2.34
N TRP A 175 -5.92 3.57 1.55
CA TRP A 175 -7.21 2.88 1.37
C TRP A 175 -7.51 1.89 2.50
N GLU A 176 -6.56 1.04 2.83
CA GLU A 176 -6.78 -0.02 3.83
C GLU A 176 -7.12 0.56 5.22
N PHE A 177 -6.42 1.63 5.59
CA PHE A 177 -6.59 2.26 6.90
C PHE A 177 -7.39 3.57 6.83
N ASP A 178 -8.18 3.77 5.77
CA ASP A 178 -8.95 5.01 5.57
C ASP A 178 -9.84 5.35 6.78
N SER A 179 -10.48 4.35 7.38
CA SER A 179 -11.36 4.54 8.54
C SER A 179 -10.62 5.07 9.78
N LEU A 180 -9.34 4.70 9.95
CA LEU A 180 -8.51 5.20 11.06
C LEU A 180 -7.90 6.56 10.72
N LEU A 181 -7.40 6.69 9.48
CA LEU A 181 -6.75 7.92 9.02
C LEU A 181 -7.73 9.09 8.90
N ARG A 182 -8.99 8.82 8.56
CA ARG A 182 -9.99 9.87 8.33
C ARG A 182 -10.29 10.66 9.60
N GLY A 183 -10.11 11.99 9.56
CA GLY A 183 -10.52 12.88 10.64
C GLY A 183 -12.04 12.96 10.75
N VAL A 184 -12.54 13.20 11.94
CA VAL A 184 -13.97 13.38 12.19
C VAL A 184 -14.28 14.87 12.12
N PRO A 185 -15.12 15.31 11.16
CA PRO A 185 -15.43 16.74 11.06
C PRO A 185 -16.19 17.24 12.29
N GLY A 186 -15.88 18.47 12.67
CA GLY A 186 -16.63 19.23 13.66
C GLY A 186 -17.60 20.19 12.96
N TRP A 187 -18.20 21.06 13.74
CA TRP A 187 -19.03 22.14 13.22
C TRP A 187 -19.18 23.24 14.25
N ILE A 188 -19.44 24.47 13.75
CA ILE A 188 -19.73 25.62 14.57
C ILE A 188 -20.98 26.31 14.03
N MET A 189 -21.86 26.77 14.93
CA MET A 189 -22.98 27.63 14.58
C MET A 189 -22.53 29.07 14.67
N LEU A 190 -22.74 29.83 13.60
CA LEU A 190 -22.48 31.27 13.56
C LEU A 190 -23.80 32.01 13.56
N GLN A 191 -23.87 33.15 14.23
CA GLN A 191 -25.01 34.06 14.19
C GLN A 191 -24.86 34.96 12.97
N LYS A 192 -25.94 35.11 12.22
CA LYS A 192 -26.01 35.95 11.02
C LYS A 192 -26.80 37.22 11.37
N ASP A 193 -26.21 38.38 11.10
CA ASP A 193 -26.87 39.66 11.32
C ASP A 193 -27.79 40.02 10.13
N ALA A 194 -28.52 41.15 10.25
CA ALA A 194 -29.45 41.62 9.22
C ALA A 194 -28.76 42.00 7.90
N ARG A 195 -27.43 42.19 7.91
CA ARG A 195 -26.63 42.49 6.71
C ARG A 195 -26.03 41.23 6.07
N GLY A 196 -26.26 40.06 6.70
CA GLY A 196 -25.76 38.79 6.23
C GLY A 196 -24.36 38.40 6.75
N TRP A 197 -23.73 39.23 7.61
CA TRP A 197 -22.46 38.91 8.21
C TRP A 197 -22.61 37.85 9.30
N THR A 198 -21.65 36.95 9.36
CA THR A 198 -21.66 35.87 10.34
C THR A 198 -20.63 36.13 11.45
N HIS A 199 -21.05 35.95 12.69
CA HIS A 199 -20.20 36.15 13.88
C HIS A 199 -20.25 34.93 14.79
N PRO A 200 -19.12 34.50 15.36
CA PRO A 200 -19.13 33.50 16.41
C PRO A 200 -19.81 34.06 17.66
N SER A 201 -20.54 33.23 18.36
CA SER A 201 -21.14 33.60 19.64
C SER A 201 -20.83 32.49 20.65
N PRO A 202 -20.32 32.85 21.84
CA PRO A 202 -19.95 31.84 22.87
C PRO A 202 -21.11 30.97 23.32
N ASN A 203 -22.34 31.44 23.13
CA ASN A 203 -23.55 30.74 23.58
C ASN A 203 -24.10 29.77 22.52
N LEU A 204 -23.48 29.71 21.31
CA LEU A 204 -23.93 28.82 20.26
C LEU A 204 -23.21 27.47 20.34
N PRO A 205 -23.93 26.38 20.06
CA PRO A 205 -23.33 25.06 20.13
C PRO A 205 -22.23 24.89 19.05
N MET A 206 -21.17 24.18 19.43
CA MET A 206 -20.08 23.81 18.53
C MET A 206 -19.62 22.39 18.84
N LYS A 207 -19.11 21.72 17.85
CA LYS A 207 -18.43 20.43 18.00
C LYS A 207 -17.04 20.55 17.38
N LYS A 208 -16.02 20.37 18.20
CA LYS A 208 -14.62 20.43 17.71
C LYS A 208 -14.35 19.27 16.76
N PRO A 209 -13.62 19.49 15.66
CA PRO A 209 -13.16 18.40 14.83
C PRO A 209 -12.16 17.54 15.61
N ARG A 210 -12.06 16.28 15.25
CA ARG A 210 -11.05 15.37 15.79
C ARG A 210 -10.15 14.92 14.65
N PRO A 211 -8.82 14.98 14.81
CA PRO A 211 -7.92 14.46 13.79
C PRO A 211 -8.04 12.94 13.68
N GLY A 212 -7.69 12.41 12.55
CA GLY A 212 -7.54 10.98 12.33
C GLY A 212 -6.32 10.45 13.10
N VAL A 213 -6.20 9.14 13.15
CA VAL A 213 -5.13 8.44 13.86
C VAL A 213 -3.90 8.35 12.96
N ASP A 214 -2.73 8.74 13.48
CA ASP A 214 -1.46 8.58 12.79
C ASP A 214 -1.06 7.10 12.76
N ILE A 215 -0.39 6.68 11.67
CA ILE A 215 0.07 5.29 11.48
C ILE A 215 1.59 5.31 11.28
N CYS A 216 2.29 4.43 12.00
CA CYS A 216 3.71 4.20 11.81
C CYS A 216 3.90 2.85 11.11
N LEU A 217 4.56 2.86 9.95
CA LEU A 217 4.88 1.66 9.19
C LEU A 217 6.26 1.13 9.57
N THR A 218 6.51 -0.13 9.26
CA THR A 218 7.83 -0.75 9.37
C THR A 218 8.78 -0.33 8.24
N ILE A 219 8.23 0.25 7.19
CA ILE A 219 8.97 0.73 6.01
C ILE A 219 10.06 1.72 6.44
N ASP A 220 11.24 1.59 5.82
CA ASP A 220 12.32 2.56 5.90
C ASP A 220 12.44 3.26 4.53
N ALA A 221 12.23 4.56 4.50
CA ALA A 221 12.24 5.32 3.24
C ALA A 221 13.59 5.25 2.50
N ASP A 222 14.70 5.09 3.21
CA ASP A 222 16.01 4.90 2.56
C ASP A 222 16.10 3.53 1.88
N ILE A 223 15.59 2.50 2.56
CA ILE A 223 15.55 1.13 2.00
C ILE A 223 14.58 1.07 0.80
N GLN A 224 13.42 1.73 0.89
CA GLN A 224 12.49 1.86 -0.24
C GLN A 224 13.20 2.45 -1.47
N ARG A 225 13.92 3.56 -1.27
CA ARG A 225 14.65 4.22 -2.36
C ARG A 225 15.74 3.30 -2.95
N ILE A 226 16.53 2.63 -2.09
CA ILE A 226 17.54 1.67 -2.54
C ILE A 226 16.91 0.58 -3.42
N CYS A 227 15.79 0.01 -2.94
CA CYS A 227 15.07 -1.04 -3.68
C CYS A 227 14.54 -0.53 -5.02
N TYR A 228 13.94 0.66 -5.02
CA TYR A 228 13.36 1.25 -6.24
C TYR A 228 14.44 1.51 -7.30
N GLU A 229 15.53 2.16 -6.90
CA GLU A 229 16.65 2.49 -7.82
C GLU A 229 17.32 1.23 -8.38
N ALA A 230 17.61 0.24 -7.52
CA ALA A 230 18.22 -1.02 -7.95
C ALA A 230 17.28 -1.83 -8.86
N LEU A 231 15.98 -1.82 -8.54
CA LEU A 231 14.98 -2.51 -9.36
C LEU A 231 14.81 -1.84 -10.72
N ALA A 232 14.72 -0.51 -10.75
CA ALA A 232 14.64 0.27 -12.00
C ALA A 232 15.83 -0.03 -12.90
N HIS A 233 17.05 0.02 -12.33
CA HIS A 233 18.29 -0.31 -13.03
C HIS A 233 18.22 -1.74 -13.59
N GLY A 234 17.81 -2.73 -12.78
CA GLY A 234 17.72 -4.12 -13.20
C GLY A 234 16.66 -4.36 -14.29
N VAL A 235 15.51 -3.69 -14.21
CA VAL A 235 14.45 -3.79 -15.24
C VAL A 235 14.97 -3.24 -16.58
N ASP A 236 15.62 -2.08 -16.56
CA ASP A 236 16.18 -1.46 -17.77
C ASP A 236 17.32 -2.29 -18.36
N GLU A 237 18.25 -2.73 -17.51
CA GLU A 237 19.42 -3.54 -17.92
C GLU A 237 18.96 -4.86 -18.56
N CYS A 238 17.97 -5.52 -17.98
CA CYS A 238 17.48 -6.82 -18.47
C CYS A 238 16.44 -6.70 -19.59
N GLY A 239 15.93 -5.50 -19.87
CA GLY A 239 14.81 -5.28 -20.77
C GLY A 239 13.55 -5.99 -20.28
N ALA A 240 13.32 -5.97 -18.96
CA ALA A 240 12.14 -6.59 -18.37
C ALA A 240 10.93 -5.65 -18.47
N LYS A 241 9.76 -6.21 -18.45
CA LYS A 241 8.50 -5.45 -18.52
C LYS A 241 8.21 -4.73 -17.21
N GLN A 242 8.50 -5.39 -16.10
CA GLN A 242 8.28 -4.89 -14.75
C GLN A 242 9.06 -5.74 -13.76
N GLY A 243 9.11 -5.30 -12.51
CA GLY A 243 9.73 -6.07 -11.45
C GLY A 243 9.16 -5.73 -10.09
N ALA A 244 9.52 -6.53 -9.08
CA ALA A 244 9.11 -6.35 -7.69
C ALA A 244 10.23 -6.75 -6.74
N VAL A 245 10.29 -6.06 -5.61
CA VAL A 245 11.26 -6.35 -4.53
C VAL A 245 10.54 -6.29 -3.19
N ILE A 246 10.89 -7.24 -2.31
CA ILE A 246 10.54 -7.17 -0.88
C ILE A 246 11.83 -7.32 -0.06
N VAL A 247 11.99 -6.49 0.95
CA VAL A 247 13.05 -6.60 1.96
C VAL A 247 12.41 -6.76 3.33
N LEU A 248 12.76 -7.85 4.02
CA LEU A 248 12.33 -8.10 5.40
C LEU A 248 13.51 -7.98 6.36
N ASP A 249 13.26 -7.44 7.53
CA ASP A 249 14.16 -7.55 8.68
C ASP A 249 14.17 -9.02 9.12
N ALA A 250 15.32 -9.65 9.02
CA ALA A 250 15.45 -11.09 9.32
C ALA A 250 15.25 -11.40 10.81
N THR A 251 15.38 -10.42 11.70
CA THR A 251 15.24 -10.65 13.14
C THR A 251 13.79 -10.51 13.64
N SER A 252 13.00 -9.67 12.98
CA SER A 252 11.64 -9.33 13.44
C SER A 252 10.53 -9.75 12.49
N GLY A 253 10.83 -9.87 11.19
CA GLY A 253 9.82 -10.07 10.15
C GLY A 253 9.20 -8.76 9.65
N ALA A 254 9.69 -7.60 10.12
CA ALA A 254 9.20 -6.29 9.66
C ALA A 254 9.49 -6.11 8.16
N ILE A 255 8.51 -5.62 7.42
CA ILE A 255 8.68 -5.27 5.99
C ILE A 255 9.39 -3.91 5.95
N LEU A 256 10.66 -3.92 5.56
CA LEU A 256 11.50 -2.70 5.49
C LEU A 256 11.36 -1.98 4.16
N GLY A 257 11.09 -2.75 3.10
CA GLY A 257 10.87 -2.22 1.76
C GLY A 257 9.99 -3.15 0.95
N ALA A 258 9.11 -2.58 0.16
CA ALA A 258 8.23 -3.30 -0.77
C ALA A 258 7.97 -2.37 -1.97
N VAL A 259 8.46 -2.75 -3.13
CA VAL A 259 8.56 -1.87 -4.29
C VAL A 259 8.19 -2.63 -5.56
N ASP A 260 7.42 -2.00 -6.41
CA ASP A 260 7.21 -2.42 -7.80
C ASP A 260 7.81 -1.37 -8.75
N PHE A 261 8.26 -1.82 -9.91
CA PHE A 261 8.73 -0.94 -10.99
C PHE A 261 8.15 -1.44 -12.33
N PRO A 262 7.63 -0.56 -13.19
CA PRO A 262 7.57 0.91 -13.04
C PRO A 262 6.50 1.36 -12.04
N GLY A 263 6.85 2.35 -11.23
CA GLY A 263 5.98 2.94 -10.21
C GLY A 263 5.05 4.03 -10.75
N TYR A 264 4.53 4.86 -9.85
CA TYR A 264 3.67 6.00 -10.18
C TYR A 264 3.87 7.15 -9.18
N GLU A 265 3.53 8.36 -9.61
CA GLU A 265 3.54 9.56 -8.74
C GLU A 265 2.18 9.69 -8.05
N PRO A 266 2.10 9.53 -6.72
CA PRO A 266 0.79 9.51 -6.01
C PRO A 266 -0.02 10.81 -6.17
N LYS A 267 0.64 11.95 -6.32
CA LYS A 267 -0.03 13.24 -6.52
C LYS A 267 -0.66 13.36 -7.91
N ARG A 268 -0.12 12.65 -8.89
CA ARG A 268 -0.59 12.64 -10.29
C ARG A 268 -1.10 11.26 -10.70
N PHE A 269 -1.69 10.52 -9.76
CA PHE A 269 -2.13 9.14 -10.01
C PHE A 269 -2.96 9.00 -11.29
N ALA A 270 -3.80 9.98 -11.59
CA ALA A 270 -4.67 9.95 -12.78
C ALA A 270 -3.92 9.86 -14.12
N ASP A 271 -2.62 10.19 -14.14
CA ASP A 271 -1.77 10.11 -15.33
C ASP A 271 -1.26 8.68 -15.59
N PHE A 272 -1.49 7.76 -14.66
CA PHE A 272 -0.93 6.40 -14.70
C PHE A 272 -2.03 5.35 -14.82
N PRO A 273 -1.75 4.22 -15.47
CA PRO A 273 -2.73 3.13 -15.55
C PRO A 273 -3.00 2.50 -14.18
N LYS A 274 -4.25 2.08 -13.96
CA LYS A 274 -4.72 1.58 -12.65
C LYS A 274 -3.97 0.33 -12.18
N GLU A 275 -3.43 -0.43 -13.10
CA GLU A 275 -2.64 -1.63 -12.82
C GLU A 275 -1.40 -1.32 -11.98
N ARG A 276 -0.92 -0.07 -12.01
CA ARG A 276 0.23 0.37 -11.20
C ARG A 276 -0.12 0.74 -9.75
N TYR A 277 -1.40 0.78 -9.38
CA TYR A 277 -1.79 1.15 -8.01
C TYR A 277 -1.75 -0.03 -7.04
N LYS A 278 -1.52 -1.22 -7.56
CA LYS A 278 -1.50 -2.47 -6.81
C LYS A 278 -0.04 -2.80 -6.48
N LEU A 279 0.22 -3.20 -5.25
CA LEU A 279 1.55 -3.70 -4.86
C LEU A 279 1.66 -5.17 -5.29
N ASN A 280 2.21 -5.41 -6.48
CA ASN A 280 2.28 -6.75 -7.09
C ASN A 280 3.08 -7.72 -6.24
N ALA A 281 4.10 -7.25 -5.54
CA ALA A 281 4.92 -8.06 -4.62
C ALA A 281 4.08 -8.79 -3.57
N VAL A 282 2.93 -8.23 -3.20
CA VAL A 282 2.02 -8.79 -2.16
C VAL A 282 0.79 -9.46 -2.80
N ALA A 283 0.31 -8.91 -3.89
CA ALA A 283 -0.98 -9.28 -4.47
C ALA A 283 -0.88 -10.31 -5.61
N ASP A 284 0.13 -10.18 -6.47
CA ASP A 284 0.24 -11.04 -7.64
C ASP A 284 0.71 -12.45 -7.28
N GLN A 285 0.04 -13.42 -7.91
CA GLN A 285 0.33 -14.83 -7.72
C GLN A 285 1.01 -15.36 -8.98
N PHE A 286 2.16 -16.01 -8.78
CA PHE A 286 2.94 -16.55 -9.89
C PHE A 286 3.47 -17.95 -9.55
N GLU A 287 3.85 -18.71 -10.56
CA GLU A 287 4.55 -19.98 -10.36
C GLU A 287 6.02 -19.67 -10.00
N PRO A 288 6.52 -20.12 -8.84
CA PRO A 288 7.84 -19.72 -8.37
C PRO A 288 9.01 -20.42 -9.06
N GLY A 289 8.74 -21.52 -9.77
CA GLY A 289 9.81 -22.31 -10.37
C GLY A 289 10.81 -22.82 -9.33
N SER A 290 12.09 -22.87 -9.69
CA SER A 290 13.15 -23.48 -8.88
C SER A 290 13.39 -22.84 -7.50
N SER A 291 12.90 -21.62 -7.25
CA SER A 291 12.99 -21.04 -5.91
C SER A 291 12.12 -21.79 -4.90
N PHE A 292 11.09 -22.50 -5.38
CA PHE A 292 10.19 -23.32 -4.55
C PHE A 292 10.81 -24.66 -4.12
N LYS A 293 11.95 -25.06 -4.67
CA LYS A 293 12.64 -26.30 -4.31
C LYS A 293 13.02 -26.38 -2.83
N ILE A 294 12.99 -25.25 -2.11
CA ILE A 294 13.17 -25.26 -0.64
C ILE A 294 12.11 -26.13 0.04
N VAL A 295 10.90 -26.27 -0.54
CA VAL A 295 9.83 -27.10 0.07
C VAL A 295 10.15 -28.58 -0.03
N ILE A 296 10.57 -29.06 -1.21
CA ILE A 296 10.95 -30.48 -1.35
C ILE A 296 12.24 -30.80 -0.58
N CYS A 297 13.18 -29.86 -0.51
CA CYS A 297 14.38 -29.96 0.30
C CYS A 297 14.01 -30.14 1.79
N ALA A 298 13.17 -29.22 2.30
CA ALA A 298 12.71 -29.26 3.68
C ALA A 298 11.90 -30.55 3.97
N ALA A 299 11.00 -30.94 3.06
CA ALA A 299 10.18 -32.13 3.24
C ALA A 299 11.04 -33.42 3.32
N ALA A 300 12.09 -33.51 2.50
CA ALA A 300 13.03 -34.63 2.55
C ALA A 300 13.83 -34.64 3.86
N LEU A 301 14.24 -33.47 4.34
CA LEU A 301 14.98 -33.33 5.60
C LEU A 301 14.09 -33.53 6.85
N GLU A 302 12.80 -33.23 6.75
CA GLU A 302 11.81 -33.41 7.83
C GLU A 302 11.23 -34.84 7.88
N ASP A 303 11.61 -35.68 6.93
CA ASP A 303 11.18 -37.09 6.90
C ASP A 303 11.64 -37.83 8.17
N SER A 304 10.97 -38.92 8.49
CA SER A 304 11.32 -39.79 9.63
C SER A 304 12.68 -40.50 9.45
N ALA A 305 13.12 -40.67 8.22
CA ALA A 305 14.42 -41.27 7.86
C ALA A 305 15.09 -40.40 6.76
N PRO A 306 15.56 -39.18 7.11
CA PRO A 306 16.10 -38.26 6.11
C PRO A 306 17.36 -38.79 5.39
N GLU A 307 18.10 -39.71 6.00
CA GLU A 307 19.30 -40.35 5.43
C GLU A 307 19.00 -41.09 4.13
N ARG A 308 17.77 -41.57 3.93
CA ARG A 308 17.36 -42.21 2.66
C ARG A 308 17.40 -41.23 1.46
N PHE A 309 17.30 -39.91 1.74
CA PHE A 309 17.44 -38.86 0.74
C PHE A 309 18.88 -38.31 0.71
N THR A 310 19.45 -38.00 1.88
CA THR A 310 20.77 -37.33 1.98
C THR A 310 21.93 -38.27 1.64
N GLY A 311 21.77 -39.58 1.87
CA GLY A 311 22.75 -40.61 1.52
C GLY A 311 22.62 -41.12 0.09
N ARG A 312 21.61 -40.69 -0.64
CA ARG A 312 21.31 -41.18 -2.00
C ARG A 312 22.01 -40.36 -3.08
N LEU A 313 22.37 -41.05 -4.16
CA LEU A 313 22.80 -40.42 -5.41
C LEU A 313 21.64 -40.43 -6.41
N TYR A 314 21.43 -39.33 -7.08
CA TYR A 314 20.37 -39.09 -8.08
C TYR A 314 20.99 -39.10 -9.46
N ASP A 315 20.81 -40.19 -10.21
CA ASP A 315 21.33 -40.28 -11.58
C ASP A 315 20.38 -39.57 -12.55
N VAL A 316 20.84 -38.45 -13.09
CA VAL A 316 20.13 -37.66 -14.09
C VAL A 316 21.00 -37.47 -15.34
N SER A 317 21.93 -38.41 -15.58
CA SER A 317 22.89 -38.37 -16.70
C SER A 317 22.21 -38.30 -18.07
N ALA A 318 21.01 -38.85 -18.19
CA ALA A 318 20.20 -38.73 -19.41
C ALA A 318 19.73 -37.31 -19.71
N GLY A 319 19.83 -36.38 -18.75
CA GLY A 319 19.36 -34.99 -18.87
C GLY A 319 17.85 -34.83 -18.71
N PHE A 320 17.10 -35.93 -18.53
CA PHE A 320 15.64 -35.88 -18.36
C PHE A 320 15.14 -37.15 -17.64
N ILE A 321 13.92 -37.04 -17.10
CA ILE A 321 13.16 -38.22 -16.71
C ILE A 321 11.82 -38.21 -17.45
N GLN A 322 11.25 -39.39 -17.69
CA GLN A 322 9.96 -39.54 -18.37
C GLN A 322 8.88 -40.03 -17.41
N ILE A 323 7.73 -39.35 -17.42
CA ILE A 323 6.58 -39.69 -16.60
C ILE A 323 5.37 -39.73 -17.54
N GLY A 324 4.95 -40.93 -17.91
CA GLY A 324 3.95 -41.11 -18.98
C GLY A 324 4.45 -40.51 -20.31
N SER A 325 3.68 -39.62 -20.90
CA SER A 325 4.05 -38.93 -22.14
C SER A 325 4.92 -37.67 -21.93
N LYS A 326 5.10 -37.24 -20.70
CA LYS A 326 5.81 -35.99 -20.41
C LYS A 326 7.28 -36.23 -20.06
N LYS A 327 8.15 -35.37 -20.57
CA LYS A 327 9.58 -35.32 -20.23
C LYS A 327 9.87 -34.13 -19.34
N ILE A 328 10.46 -34.36 -18.18
CA ILE A 328 10.99 -33.33 -17.28
C ILE A 328 12.50 -33.24 -17.56
N LYS A 329 12.96 -32.07 -17.98
CA LYS A 329 14.34 -31.86 -18.44
C LYS A 329 15.06 -30.84 -17.56
N ASP A 330 16.39 -30.98 -17.50
CA ASP A 330 17.27 -29.93 -17.02
C ASP A 330 17.66 -28.99 -18.18
N VAL A 331 18.10 -27.78 -17.84
CA VAL A 331 18.64 -26.82 -18.80
C VAL A 331 19.95 -27.34 -19.40
N HIS A 332 20.77 -27.93 -18.55
CA HIS A 332 22.03 -28.57 -18.94
C HIS A 332 22.06 -29.98 -18.34
N PRO A 333 22.56 -30.98 -19.09
CA PRO A 333 22.69 -32.31 -18.52
C PRO A 333 23.57 -32.28 -17.26
N ASN A 334 23.07 -32.89 -16.20
CA ASN A 334 23.82 -33.14 -14.98
C ASN A 334 24.14 -34.65 -14.95
N GLY A 335 25.18 -35.04 -14.33
CA GLY A 335 25.53 -36.48 -14.18
C GLY A 335 24.81 -37.09 -13.00
N VAL A 336 25.57 -37.72 -12.12
CA VAL A 336 25.05 -38.26 -10.85
C VAL A 336 25.22 -37.20 -9.76
N LEU A 337 24.11 -36.84 -9.11
CA LEU A 337 24.06 -35.73 -8.14
C LEU A 337 23.88 -36.26 -6.72
N SER A 338 24.65 -35.74 -5.76
CA SER A 338 24.34 -35.89 -4.35
C SER A 338 23.12 -35.04 -3.97
N PHE A 339 22.52 -35.27 -2.80
CA PHE A 339 21.37 -34.51 -2.30
C PHE A 339 21.61 -32.98 -2.40
N ASP A 340 22.73 -32.50 -1.87
CA ASP A 340 23.05 -31.08 -1.91
C ASP A 340 23.19 -30.57 -3.36
N SER A 341 23.87 -31.35 -4.20
CA SER A 341 24.11 -30.98 -5.61
C SER A 341 22.80 -30.82 -6.42
N VAL A 342 21.74 -31.56 -6.06
CA VAL A 342 20.40 -31.39 -6.66
C VAL A 342 19.94 -29.94 -6.57
N PHE A 343 20.12 -29.32 -5.41
CA PHE A 343 19.67 -27.93 -5.17
C PHE A 343 20.68 -26.91 -5.68
N ILE A 344 21.98 -27.21 -5.58
CA ILE A 344 23.08 -26.34 -6.05
C ILE A 344 23.00 -26.19 -7.59
N GLN A 345 22.84 -27.29 -8.31
CA GLN A 345 22.70 -27.31 -9.77
C GLN A 345 21.24 -27.04 -10.21
N SER A 346 20.32 -27.05 -9.26
CA SER A 346 18.90 -26.78 -9.52
C SER A 346 18.24 -27.79 -10.47
N SER A 347 18.57 -29.10 -10.35
CA SER A 347 18.04 -30.14 -11.23
C SER A 347 16.53 -30.39 -11.02
N ASN A 348 15.75 -30.28 -12.09
CA ASN A 348 14.32 -30.59 -12.11
C ASN A 348 14.08 -32.11 -12.09
N PRO A 349 14.78 -32.91 -12.94
CA PRO A 349 14.63 -34.37 -12.89
C PRO A 349 14.95 -34.98 -11.51
N ALA A 350 16.00 -34.49 -10.85
CA ALA A 350 16.37 -35.00 -9.53
C ALA A 350 15.31 -34.65 -8.47
N CYS A 351 14.74 -33.45 -8.47
CA CYS A 351 13.63 -33.09 -7.59
C CYS A 351 12.38 -33.94 -7.87
N ALA A 352 12.11 -34.23 -9.13
CA ALA A 352 11.00 -35.10 -9.53
C ALA A 352 11.23 -36.55 -9.05
N LEU A 353 12.46 -37.09 -9.15
CA LEU A 353 12.81 -38.40 -8.57
C LEU A 353 12.56 -38.40 -7.06
N MET A 354 13.02 -37.34 -6.37
CA MET A 354 12.83 -37.18 -4.92
C MET A 354 11.34 -37.18 -4.53
N SER A 355 10.49 -36.52 -5.34
CA SER A 355 9.06 -36.44 -5.07
C SER A 355 8.35 -37.80 -5.10
N PHE A 356 8.92 -38.81 -5.78
CA PHE A 356 8.33 -40.15 -5.80
C PHE A 356 8.44 -40.87 -4.47
N GLU A 357 9.31 -40.40 -3.60
CA GLU A 357 9.60 -41.03 -2.30
C GLU A 357 9.16 -40.18 -1.10
N VAL A 358 9.11 -38.87 -1.28
CA VAL A 358 8.61 -37.96 -0.25
C VAL A 358 7.11 -38.19 -0.07
N ASN A 359 6.68 -38.33 1.19
CA ASN A 359 5.26 -38.47 1.50
C ASN A 359 4.51 -37.18 1.16
N PRO A 360 3.45 -37.22 0.32
CA PRO A 360 2.64 -36.03 0.01
C PRO A 360 2.09 -35.30 1.21
N GLU A 361 1.76 -36.00 2.31
CA GLU A 361 1.27 -35.38 3.56
C GLU A 361 2.38 -34.57 4.24
N VAL A 362 3.60 -35.10 4.27
CA VAL A 362 4.77 -34.40 4.83
C VAL A 362 5.07 -33.15 3.98
N TYR A 363 5.11 -33.29 2.66
CA TYR A 363 5.34 -32.19 1.74
C TYR A 363 4.31 -31.07 1.93
N TYR A 364 3.04 -31.42 1.94
CA TYR A 364 1.95 -30.45 2.12
C TYR A 364 2.04 -29.76 3.48
N THR A 365 2.28 -30.53 4.55
CA THR A 365 2.41 -29.99 5.91
C THR A 365 3.58 -29.01 6.00
N VAL A 366 4.73 -29.35 5.43
CA VAL A 366 5.91 -28.46 5.40
C VAL A 366 5.58 -27.19 4.63
N ALA A 367 4.98 -27.30 3.44
CA ALA A 367 4.60 -26.12 2.63
C ALA A 367 3.64 -25.20 3.41
N ARG A 368 2.63 -25.77 4.08
CA ARG A 368 1.68 -25.00 4.89
C ARG A 368 2.36 -24.34 6.09
N LYS A 369 3.27 -25.06 6.76
CA LYS A 369 4.05 -24.50 7.89
C LYS A 369 4.95 -23.34 7.45
N LEU A 370 5.44 -23.36 6.20
CA LEU A 370 6.23 -22.29 5.61
C LEU A 370 5.37 -21.09 5.14
N GLY A 371 4.03 -21.17 5.26
CA GLY A 371 3.12 -20.06 4.98
C GLY A 371 2.50 -20.07 3.58
N PHE A 372 2.65 -21.15 2.80
CA PHE A 372 2.07 -21.22 1.46
C PHE A 372 0.58 -21.58 1.48
N ALA A 373 -0.15 -21.10 0.47
CA ALA A 373 -1.59 -21.31 0.26
C ALA A 373 -2.46 -20.71 1.40
N GLU A 374 -1.99 -19.61 2.01
CA GLU A 374 -2.77 -18.80 2.94
C GLU A 374 -2.29 -17.35 2.87
N LYS A 375 -3.16 -16.41 3.18
CA LYS A 375 -2.76 -15.01 3.33
C LYS A 375 -1.87 -14.88 4.56
N ILE A 376 -0.80 -14.12 4.46
CA ILE A 376 0.05 -13.82 5.62
C ILE A 376 -0.71 -12.91 6.59
N GLY A 377 -1.57 -12.04 6.07
CA GLY A 377 -2.41 -11.16 6.89
C GLY A 377 -1.64 -9.93 7.39
N ILE A 378 -0.95 -9.26 6.47
CA ILE A 378 -0.22 -8.03 6.79
C ILE A 378 -1.13 -6.80 6.86
N GLY A 379 -2.43 -6.95 6.57
CA GLY A 379 -3.38 -5.84 6.50
C GLY A 379 -3.07 -4.93 5.31
N PHE A 380 -3.05 -5.51 4.10
CA PHE A 380 -2.79 -4.77 2.87
C PHE A 380 -3.83 -5.17 1.81
N PRO A 381 -4.26 -4.22 0.96
CA PRO A 381 -5.25 -4.51 -0.07
C PRO A 381 -4.82 -5.63 -1.01
N ASP A 382 -5.78 -6.45 -1.40
CA ASP A 382 -5.60 -7.48 -2.44
C ASP A 382 -4.52 -8.53 -2.16
N GLU A 383 -4.10 -8.70 -0.90
CA GLU A 383 -3.09 -9.71 -0.54
C GLU A 383 -3.48 -11.09 -1.10
N GLY A 384 -2.56 -11.69 -1.87
CA GLY A 384 -2.74 -13.00 -2.49
C GLY A 384 -2.51 -14.16 -1.52
N SER A 385 -3.31 -15.23 -1.67
CA SER A 385 -3.16 -16.43 -0.83
C SER A 385 -2.29 -17.52 -1.46
N GLY A 386 -2.04 -17.45 -2.77
CA GLY A 386 -1.40 -18.55 -3.47
C GLY A 386 -2.32 -19.78 -3.59
N ARG A 387 -1.81 -20.81 -4.23
CA ARG A 387 -2.54 -22.09 -4.37
C ARG A 387 -1.56 -23.26 -4.33
N LEU A 388 -1.89 -24.27 -3.53
CA LEU A 388 -1.13 -25.51 -3.40
C LEU A 388 -2.09 -26.69 -3.49
N ASP A 389 -1.72 -27.72 -4.22
CA ASP A 389 -2.53 -28.94 -4.31
C ASP A 389 -2.53 -29.70 -2.98
N THR A 390 -3.68 -30.27 -2.66
CA THR A 390 -3.87 -31.11 -1.47
C THR A 390 -3.11 -32.45 -1.61
N PRO A 391 -2.81 -33.13 -0.50
CA PRO A 391 -2.13 -34.43 -0.56
C PRO A 391 -2.82 -35.43 -1.50
N ALA A 392 -4.15 -35.44 -1.54
CA ALA A 392 -4.90 -36.33 -2.44
C ALA A 392 -4.54 -36.11 -3.92
N ARG A 393 -4.36 -34.84 -4.32
CA ARG A 393 -3.94 -34.50 -5.69
C ARG A 393 -2.45 -34.78 -5.92
N LEU A 394 -1.62 -34.64 -4.90
CA LEU A 394 -0.18 -34.93 -4.96
C LEU A 394 0.12 -36.43 -5.11
N ARG A 395 -0.83 -37.33 -4.90
CA ARG A 395 -0.68 -38.77 -5.20
C ARG A 395 -0.49 -39.01 -6.70
N ASN A 396 -0.88 -38.06 -7.57
CA ASN A 396 -0.57 -38.14 -8.98
C ASN A 396 0.92 -37.82 -9.20
N ARG A 397 1.68 -38.80 -9.69
CA ARG A 397 3.14 -38.72 -9.82
C ARG A 397 3.63 -37.56 -10.66
N LEU A 398 2.97 -37.31 -11.82
CA LEU A 398 3.37 -36.19 -12.70
C LEU A 398 3.12 -34.84 -12.00
N ARG A 399 1.97 -34.73 -11.36
CA ARG A 399 1.57 -33.50 -10.65
C ARG A 399 2.53 -33.18 -9.50
N PHE A 400 2.84 -34.18 -8.67
CA PHE A 400 3.79 -34.00 -7.56
C PHE A 400 5.19 -33.68 -8.09
N ALA A 401 5.64 -34.38 -9.14
CA ALA A 401 6.93 -34.11 -9.77
C ALA A 401 7.05 -32.64 -10.24
N THR A 402 6.01 -32.10 -10.90
CA THR A 402 6.05 -30.71 -11.37
C THR A 402 5.99 -29.69 -10.23
N ILE A 403 5.18 -29.96 -9.21
CA ILE A 403 5.06 -29.08 -8.03
C ILE A 403 6.38 -29.07 -7.22
N SER A 404 7.13 -30.18 -7.19
CA SER A 404 8.40 -30.27 -6.47
C SER A 404 9.45 -29.25 -6.93
N PHE A 405 9.35 -28.77 -8.18
CA PHE A 405 10.24 -27.72 -8.69
C PHE A 405 9.49 -26.43 -9.06
N GLY A 406 8.28 -26.24 -8.50
CA GLY A 406 7.55 -24.96 -8.51
C GLY A 406 6.68 -24.71 -9.74
N GLN A 407 6.25 -25.73 -10.48
CA GLN A 407 5.24 -25.61 -11.54
C GLN A 407 3.92 -26.23 -11.08
N GLY A 408 2.80 -25.56 -11.38
CA GLY A 408 1.47 -26.00 -10.96
C GLY A 408 1.10 -25.56 -9.53
N VAL A 409 1.91 -24.72 -8.91
CA VAL A 409 1.67 -24.06 -7.63
C VAL A 409 1.76 -22.56 -7.85
N THR A 410 0.96 -21.76 -7.14
CA THR A 410 1.09 -20.30 -7.21
C THR A 410 1.36 -19.72 -5.83
N VAL A 411 2.19 -18.69 -5.78
CA VAL A 411 2.64 -18.01 -4.55
C VAL A 411 2.73 -16.50 -4.80
N THR A 412 2.79 -15.70 -3.74
CA THR A 412 3.19 -14.29 -3.82
C THR A 412 4.69 -14.16 -3.50
N LEU A 413 5.28 -13.03 -3.91
CA LEU A 413 6.68 -12.75 -3.58
C LEU A 413 6.86 -12.64 -2.05
N LEU A 414 5.87 -12.07 -1.37
CA LEU A 414 5.87 -11.99 0.10
C LEU A 414 5.86 -13.38 0.77
N GLN A 415 5.07 -14.33 0.25
CA GLN A 415 5.09 -15.71 0.76
C GLN A 415 6.47 -16.36 0.58
N MET A 416 7.09 -16.12 -0.58
CA MET A 416 8.46 -16.63 -0.82
C MET A 416 9.44 -16.02 0.18
N ALA A 417 9.40 -14.70 0.38
CA ALA A 417 10.26 -14.02 1.37
C ALA A 417 10.04 -14.59 2.78
N ALA A 418 8.78 -14.81 3.17
CA ALA A 418 8.43 -15.36 4.49
C ALA A 418 8.98 -16.80 4.69
N ALA A 419 8.94 -17.62 3.64
CA ALA A 419 9.48 -18.98 3.71
C ALA A 419 11.02 -18.97 3.88
N TYR A 420 11.71 -18.06 3.16
CA TYR A 420 13.17 -17.90 3.33
C TYR A 420 13.51 -17.26 4.68
N LEU A 421 12.66 -16.37 5.19
CA LEU A 421 12.79 -15.83 6.56
C LEU A 421 12.73 -16.94 7.60
N CYS A 422 11.86 -17.93 7.41
CA CYS A 422 11.78 -19.09 8.29
C CYS A 422 13.11 -19.88 8.30
N VAL A 423 13.69 -20.14 7.14
CA VAL A 423 14.99 -20.81 7.03
C VAL A 423 16.08 -19.97 7.72
N ALA A 424 16.11 -18.65 7.49
CA ALA A 424 17.05 -17.73 8.11
C ALA A 424 16.97 -17.76 9.65
N ASN A 425 15.79 -18.01 10.21
CA ASN A 425 15.48 -18.02 11.65
C ASN A 425 15.43 -19.43 12.27
N ASP A 426 16.29 -20.33 11.78
CA ASP A 426 16.45 -21.67 12.36
C ASP A 426 15.12 -22.45 12.42
N GLY A 427 14.31 -22.27 11.37
CA GLY A 427 13.03 -22.96 11.21
C GLY A 427 11.86 -22.33 11.93
N LYS A 428 12.04 -21.19 12.59
CA LYS A 428 10.96 -20.44 13.25
C LYS A 428 10.25 -19.56 12.23
N TYR A 429 8.96 -19.80 12.03
CA TYR A 429 8.14 -18.97 11.14
C TYR A 429 7.76 -17.66 11.85
N LEU A 430 8.37 -16.57 11.41
CA LEU A 430 8.01 -15.22 11.81
C LEU A 430 6.95 -14.68 10.85
N LYS A 431 5.91 -14.09 11.39
CA LYS A 431 4.87 -13.46 10.56
C LYS A 431 5.36 -12.09 10.06
N PRO A 432 5.53 -11.88 8.75
CA PRO A 432 5.79 -10.53 8.25
C PRO A 432 4.67 -9.55 8.64
N TYR A 433 5.04 -8.28 8.87
CA TYR A 433 4.08 -7.24 9.24
C TYR A 433 4.52 -5.88 8.69
N LEU A 434 3.53 -5.00 8.45
CA LEU A 434 3.72 -3.69 7.80
C LEU A 434 3.49 -2.52 8.76
N VAL A 435 2.59 -2.67 9.74
CA VAL A 435 2.24 -1.60 10.68
C VAL A 435 2.97 -1.81 12.00
N GLU A 436 3.80 -0.85 12.40
CA GLU A 436 4.53 -0.87 13.68
C GLU A 436 3.66 -0.37 14.84
N GLY A 437 2.75 0.57 14.55
CA GLY A 437 1.85 1.09 15.59
C GLY A 437 0.93 2.19 15.08
N THR A 438 -0.03 2.56 15.92
CA THR A 438 -1.01 3.61 15.65
C THR A 438 -1.11 4.59 16.83
N GLY A 439 -1.33 5.89 16.53
CA GLY A 439 -1.54 6.95 17.52
C GLY A 439 -0.50 8.06 17.49
N CYS A 440 -0.95 9.26 17.81
CA CYS A 440 -0.18 10.51 17.68
C CYS A 440 1.00 10.65 18.67
N GLN A 441 1.13 9.77 19.64
CA GLN A 441 2.14 9.89 20.69
C GLN A 441 3.47 9.19 20.39
N LEU A 442 3.59 8.59 19.21
CA LEU A 442 4.80 7.85 18.82
C LEU A 442 6.07 8.72 18.78
N PHE A 443 5.92 10.03 18.54
CA PHE A 443 7.08 10.90 18.26
C PHE A 443 7.20 12.15 19.15
N LEU A 444 6.18 12.45 19.96
CA LEU A 444 6.22 13.61 20.86
C LEU A 444 6.75 13.18 22.23
N GLY A 445 8.07 13.23 22.40
CA GLY A 445 8.69 13.05 23.70
C GLY A 445 9.52 11.79 23.92
N GLY A 446 9.95 11.13 22.87
CA GLY A 446 10.94 10.03 22.98
C GLY A 446 10.41 8.71 23.53
N ALA A 447 9.13 8.58 23.79
CA ALA A 447 8.53 7.32 24.20
C ALA A 447 8.03 6.54 22.99
N ARG A 448 8.75 5.51 22.62
CA ARG A 448 8.29 4.48 21.68
C ARG A 448 7.12 3.73 22.34
N LEU A 449 5.91 4.09 21.98
CA LEU A 449 4.72 3.34 22.41
C LEU A 449 4.59 2.06 21.55
N SER A 450 4.66 0.94 22.23
CA SER A 450 4.56 -0.44 21.74
C SER A 450 5.55 -0.84 20.65
N LYS A 451 6.66 -1.41 21.07
CA LYS A 451 7.39 -2.37 20.23
C LYS A 451 6.41 -3.46 19.82
N VAL A 452 6.12 -3.55 18.53
CA VAL A 452 5.50 -4.78 18.02
C VAL A 452 6.47 -5.91 18.35
N GLN A 453 6.03 -6.82 19.18
CA GLN A 453 6.86 -7.97 19.55
C GLN A 453 7.01 -8.88 18.33
N ARG A 454 8.24 -9.32 18.12
CA ARG A 454 8.54 -10.41 17.19
C ARG A 454 7.54 -11.55 17.39
N THR A 455 6.72 -11.82 16.40
CA THR A 455 5.70 -12.86 16.49
C THR A 455 6.20 -14.14 15.82
N VAL A 456 6.69 -15.05 16.64
CA VAL A 456 6.95 -16.43 16.21
C VAL A 456 5.61 -17.17 16.23
N VAL A 457 5.11 -17.51 15.05
CA VAL A 457 3.81 -18.18 14.92
C VAL A 457 3.93 -19.66 15.24
N ARG A 458 5.06 -20.29 14.80
CA ARG A 458 5.27 -21.74 14.94
C ARG A 458 6.73 -22.09 14.66
N GLN A 459 7.17 -23.24 15.18
CA GLN A 459 8.37 -23.92 14.70
C GLN A 459 7.95 -24.69 13.44
N ALA A 460 8.32 -24.19 12.29
CA ALA A 460 7.90 -24.78 11.00
C ALA A 460 8.81 -25.91 10.57
N LEU A 461 10.12 -25.79 10.84
CA LEU A 461 11.15 -26.77 10.51
C LEU A 461 12.01 -27.04 11.76
N ARG A 462 12.59 -28.21 11.85
CA ARG A 462 13.61 -28.49 12.88
C ARG A 462 14.81 -27.58 12.65
N GLU A 463 15.50 -27.21 13.72
CA GLU A 463 16.70 -26.35 13.66
C GLU A 463 17.79 -26.96 12.77
N GLU A 464 18.01 -28.26 12.87
CA GLU A 464 18.99 -28.98 12.04
C GLU A 464 18.62 -28.92 10.55
N THR A 465 17.33 -29.05 10.23
CA THR A 465 16.80 -28.90 8.86
C THR A 465 17.13 -27.51 8.33
N ALA A 466 16.80 -26.47 9.09
CA ALA A 466 17.06 -25.07 8.66
C ALA A 466 18.56 -24.83 8.49
N LYS A 467 19.39 -25.31 9.41
CA LYS A 467 20.85 -25.20 9.35
C LYS A 467 21.41 -25.86 8.08
N ARG A 468 20.98 -27.10 7.81
CA ARG A 468 21.38 -27.82 6.58
C ARG A 468 20.95 -27.06 5.33
N MET A 469 19.74 -26.50 5.32
CA MET A 469 19.24 -25.69 4.20
C MET A 469 20.07 -24.42 4.01
N LYS A 470 20.50 -23.73 5.09
CA LYS A 470 21.40 -22.57 5.00
C LYS A 470 22.71 -22.95 4.30
N ASP A 471 23.31 -24.11 4.65
CA ASP A 471 24.54 -24.60 4.02
C ASP A 471 24.34 -24.84 2.52
N ILE A 472 23.24 -25.48 2.14
CA ILE A 472 22.90 -25.72 0.73
C ILE A 472 22.69 -24.38 -0.01
N LEU A 473 21.92 -23.45 0.55
CA LEU A 473 21.60 -22.15 -0.07
C LEU A 473 22.83 -21.26 -0.22
N GLU A 474 23.78 -21.31 0.71
CA GLU A 474 25.08 -20.65 0.59
C GLU A 474 25.85 -21.22 -0.62
N ARG A 475 25.89 -22.56 -0.74
CA ARG A 475 26.60 -23.22 -1.84
C ARG A 475 25.94 -22.96 -3.19
N VAL A 476 24.63 -22.69 -3.25
CA VAL A 476 23.96 -22.22 -4.49
C VAL A 476 24.57 -20.90 -4.96
N VAL A 477 24.88 -19.99 -4.02
CA VAL A 477 25.50 -18.69 -4.33
C VAL A 477 26.99 -18.85 -4.63
N ARG A 478 27.71 -19.67 -3.86
CA ARG A 478 29.16 -19.84 -4.06
C ARG A 478 29.50 -20.63 -5.30
N ASN A 479 28.81 -21.72 -5.56
CA ASN A 479 29.19 -22.74 -6.55
C ASN A 479 28.14 -23.05 -7.61
N GLY A 480 26.90 -22.58 -7.40
CA GLY A 480 25.73 -22.96 -8.20
C GLY A 480 25.18 -21.86 -9.10
N THR A 481 23.87 -21.88 -9.25
CA THR A 481 23.13 -20.99 -10.16
C THR A 481 23.02 -19.54 -9.70
N GLY A 482 23.38 -19.26 -8.44
CA GLY A 482 23.24 -17.93 -7.81
C GLY A 482 24.52 -17.12 -7.72
N LYS A 483 25.59 -17.45 -8.46
CA LYS A 483 26.91 -16.81 -8.32
C LYS A 483 26.92 -15.29 -8.40
N LEU A 484 26.08 -14.70 -9.25
CA LEU A 484 26.02 -13.23 -9.42
C LEU A 484 25.29 -12.50 -8.27
N ALA A 485 24.74 -13.24 -7.30
CA ALA A 485 24.21 -12.68 -6.06
C ALA A 485 25.28 -12.61 -4.94
N ALA A 486 26.51 -13.13 -5.19
CA ALA A 486 27.59 -13.12 -4.20
C ALA A 486 28.03 -11.68 -3.90
N ILE A 487 28.26 -11.40 -2.61
CA ILE A 487 28.78 -10.13 -2.11
C ILE A 487 30.11 -10.41 -1.44
N GLU A 488 31.14 -9.66 -1.81
CA GLU A 488 32.49 -9.88 -1.29
C GLU A 488 32.54 -9.72 0.24
N GLY A 489 33.12 -10.70 0.91
CA GLY A 489 33.26 -10.70 2.37
C GLY A 489 31.94 -11.04 3.13
N VAL A 490 30.87 -11.40 2.44
CA VAL A 490 29.56 -11.67 3.06
C VAL A 490 29.04 -13.05 2.64
N SER A 491 28.65 -13.85 3.61
CA SER A 491 28.01 -15.15 3.34
C SER A 491 26.54 -14.93 2.95
N VAL A 492 26.23 -15.15 1.67
CA VAL A 492 24.89 -14.99 1.10
C VAL A 492 24.26 -16.38 0.90
N CYS A 493 23.02 -16.54 1.36
CA CYS A 493 22.19 -17.73 1.12
C CYS A 493 21.06 -17.36 0.18
N GLY A 494 20.79 -18.17 -0.85
CA GLY A 494 19.68 -17.88 -1.73
C GLY A 494 19.46 -18.89 -2.83
N LYS A 495 18.39 -18.69 -3.60
CA LYS A 495 18.01 -19.58 -4.70
C LYS A 495 17.40 -18.81 -5.86
N THR A 496 17.87 -19.15 -7.07
CA THR A 496 17.31 -18.67 -8.33
C THR A 496 15.98 -19.37 -8.63
N GLY A 497 15.05 -18.62 -9.21
CA GLY A 497 13.81 -19.14 -9.78
C GLY A 497 13.65 -18.69 -11.23
N THR A 498 13.36 -19.60 -12.12
CA THR A 498 12.99 -19.30 -13.50
C THR A 498 11.69 -20.05 -13.79
N ALA A 499 10.63 -19.33 -14.05
CA ALA A 499 9.31 -19.89 -14.30
C ALA A 499 8.78 -19.41 -15.65
N GLN A 500 8.49 -20.35 -16.53
CA GLN A 500 7.83 -20.03 -17.80
C GLN A 500 6.38 -19.65 -17.54
N LYS A 501 5.87 -18.61 -18.20
CA LYS A 501 4.47 -18.20 -18.08
C LYS A 501 3.54 -19.15 -18.85
N VAL A 502 2.36 -19.34 -18.31
CA VAL A 502 1.31 -20.12 -18.99
C VAL A 502 0.73 -19.29 -20.15
N GLU A 503 0.59 -19.91 -21.30
CA GLU A 503 -0.04 -19.28 -22.46
C GLU A 503 -1.57 -19.32 -22.36
N PRO A 504 -2.28 -18.33 -22.87
CA PRO A 504 -3.76 -18.36 -22.90
C PRO A 504 -4.33 -19.59 -23.61
N SER A 505 -3.60 -20.12 -24.58
CA SER A 505 -3.96 -21.35 -25.33
C SER A 505 -3.67 -22.64 -24.54
N GLY A 506 -3.06 -22.52 -23.38
CA GLY A 506 -2.57 -23.65 -22.56
C GLY A 506 -1.10 -23.98 -22.87
N GLY A 507 -0.43 -24.58 -21.91
CA GLY A 507 0.99 -24.89 -22.00
C GLY A 507 1.87 -23.74 -21.53
N TYR A 508 3.19 -23.95 -21.56
CA TYR A 508 4.18 -22.97 -21.10
C TYR A 508 4.80 -22.23 -22.28
N SER A 509 4.96 -20.93 -22.12
CA SER A 509 5.58 -20.07 -23.12
C SER A 509 7.08 -20.42 -23.29
N SER A 510 7.55 -20.42 -24.51
CA SER A 510 8.97 -20.61 -24.82
C SER A 510 9.79 -19.31 -24.69
N THR A 511 9.10 -18.16 -24.66
CA THR A 511 9.75 -16.84 -24.71
C THR A 511 9.45 -15.97 -23.48
N ARG A 512 8.29 -16.16 -22.83
CA ARG A 512 7.89 -15.36 -21.68
C ARG A 512 8.16 -16.12 -20.38
N SER A 513 8.94 -15.51 -19.51
CA SER A 513 9.29 -16.11 -18.23
C SER A 513 9.36 -15.06 -17.13
N LEU A 514 9.26 -15.53 -15.90
CA LEU A 514 9.43 -14.74 -14.71
C LEU A 514 10.72 -15.21 -14.03
N MET A 515 11.61 -14.27 -13.72
CA MET A 515 12.91 -14.54 -13.11
C MET A 515 12.90 -14.03 -11.67
N SER A 516 13.35 -14.86 -10.74
CA SER A 516 13.40 -14.46 -9.33
C SER A 516 14.70 -14.90 -8.65
N PHE A 517 15.06 -14.18 -7.62
CA PHE A 517 16.08 -14.60 -6.66
C PHE A 517 15.59 -14.23 -5.27
N ILE A 518 15.57 -15.21 -4.38
CA ILE A 518 15.18 -14.99 -2.98
C ILE A 518 16.33 -15.48 -2.10
N GLY A 519 16.77 -14.65 -1.17
CA GLY A 519 17.89 -14.99 -0.30
C GLY A 519 17.94 -14.15 0.95
N PHE A 520 18.93 -14.43 1.78
CA PHE A 520 19.17 -13.68 3.02
C PHE A 520 20.68 -13.56 3.28
N LEU A 521 21.02 -12.54 4.03
CA LEU A 521 22.42 -12.23 4.38
C LEU A 521 22.52 -11.49 5.70
N PRO A 522 23.67 -11.64 6.42
CA PRO A 522 24.66 -12.72 6.30
C PRO A 522 24.06 -14.07 6.75
N LYS A 523 24.70 -15.18 6.41
CA LYS A 523 24.25 -16.54 6.80
C LYS A 523 24.26 -16.75 8.32
N GLU A 524 25.33 -16.30 8.97
CA GLU A 524 25.59 -16.57 10.41
C GLU A 524 24.61 -15.81 11.32
N GLN A 525 24.35 -14.55 10.97
CA GLN A 525 23.45 -13.66 11.70
C GLN A 525 22.59 -12.91 10.68
N PRO A 526 21.56 -13.54 10.16
CA PRO A 526 20.73 -12.92 9.11
C PRO A 526 20.16 -11.58 9.55
N ARG A 527 20.39 -10.55 8.72
CA ARG A 527 19.86 -9.20 8.92
C ARG A 527 18.75 -8.88 7.93
N TYR A 528 18.90 -9.31 6.70
CA TYR A 528 17.95 -9.01 5.63
C TYR A 528 17.57 -10.28 4.88
N VAL A 529 16.26 -10.42 4.62
CA VAL A 529 15.75 -11.32 3.60
C VAL A 529 15.32 -10.45 2.43
N ILE A 530 15.82 -10.72 1.24
CA ILE A 530 15.55 -9.95 0.02
C ILE A 530 14.95 -10.90 -1.02
N ALA A 531 13.80 -10.52 -1.56
CA ALA A 531 13.15 -11.25 -2.65
C ALA A 531 13.03 -10.32 -3.85
N VAL A 532 13.58 -10.74 -4.98
CA VAL A 532 13.59 -9.98 -6.24
C VAL A 532 12.86 -10.78 -7.31
N MET A 533 12.05 -10.11 -8.09
CA MET A 533 11.33 -10.70 -9.24
C MET A 533 11.42 -9.74 -10.43
N LEU A 534 11.76 -10.27 -11.60
CA LEU A 534 11.74 -9.54 -12.88
C LEU A 534 10.83 -10.29 -13.86
N ASP A 535 9.92 -9.57 -14.49
CA ASP A 535 8.90 -10.12 -15.35
C ASP A 535 9.25 -9.91 -16.84
N GLU A 536 9.26 -11.01 -17.58
CA GLU A 536 9.50 -11.04 -19.03
C GLU A 536 10.80 -10.29 -19.44
N PRO A 537 11.96 -10.58 -18.81
CA PRO A 537 13.21 -10.01 -19.31
C PRO A 537 13.53 -10.53 -20.71
N THR A 538 14.01 -9.65 -21.59
CA THR A 538 14.23 -9.96 -23.01
C THR A 538 15.69 -10.19 -23.36
N LYS A 539 16.62 -9.59 -22.58
CA LYS A 539 18.05 -9.66 -22.91
C LYS A 539 18.76 -10.89 -22.33
N TYR A 540 18.25 -11.45 -21.22
CA TYR A 540 18.87 -12.59 -20.53
C TYR A 540 17.81 -13.66 -20.22
N ARG A 541 18.23 -14.93 -20.28
CA ARG A 541 17.32 -16.09 -20.17
C ARG A 541 17.28 -16.75 -18.79
N PHE A 542 18.11 -16.30 -17.86
CA PHE A 542 18.24 -16.97 -16.55
C PHE A 542 18.24 -15.98 -15.40
N ALA A 543 17.64 -16.38 -14.28
CA ALA A 543 17.58 -15.59 -13.05
C ALA A 543 18.99 -15.24 -12.52
N GLY A 544 19.96 -16.08 -12.76
CA GLY A 544 21.35 -15.81 -12.41
C GLY A 544 21.90 -14.52 -13.01
N SER A 545 21.49 -14.19 -14.25
CA SER A 545 21.95 -12.98 -14.95
C SER A 545 20.94 -11.81 -14.88
N THR A 546 19.82 -11.98 -14.20
CA THR A 546 18.78 -10.95 -14.09
C THR A 546 18.52 -10.57 -12.61
N ALA A 547 17.83 -11.40 -11.86
CA ALA A 547 17.45 -11.11 -10.47
C ALA A 547 18.63 -11.14 -9.49
N CYS A 548 19.67 -11.94 -9.75
CA CYS A 548 20.84 -12.02 -8.87
C CYS A 548 21.64 -10.70 -8.78
N PRO A 549 21.95 -10.00 -9.90
CA PRO A 549 22.62 -8.70 -9.82
C PRO A 549 21.81 -7.65 -9.03
N VAL A 550 20.50 -7.62 -9.21
CA VAL A 550 19.60 -6.70 -8.46
C VAL A 550 19.67 -7.01 -6.96
N PHE A 551 19.58 -8.29 -6.60
CA PHE A 551 19.73 -8.73 -5.20
C PHE A 551 21.07 -8.27 -4.62
N ARG A 552 22.17 -8.49 -5.35
CA ARG A 552 23.51 -8.10 -4.92
C ARG A 552 23.60 -6.58 -4.70
N GLU A 553 23.13 -5.79 -5.66
CA GLU A 553 23.14 -4.32 -5.55
C GLU A 553 22.38 -3.85 -4.30
N ILE A 554 21.18 -4.40 -4.08
CA ILE A 554 20.40 -4.07 -2.89
C ILE A 554 21.16 -4.48 -1.62
N GLY A 555 21.64 -5.71 -1.55
CA GLY A 555 22.36 -6.23 -0.39
C GLY A 555 23.60 -5.40 -0.02
N GLU A 556 24.43 -5.04 -1.01
CA GLU A 556 25.60 -4.19 -0.81
C GLU A 556 25.22 -2.81 -0.27
N ARG A 557 24.19 -2.19 -0.85
CA ARG A 557 23.73 -0.86 -0.43
C ARG A 557 23.12 -0.88 0.98
N LEU A 558 22.41 -1.93 1.35
CA LEU A 558 21.87 -2.10 2.70
C LEU A 558 22.97 -2.26 3.75
N LEU A 559 24.00 -3.05 3.44
CA LEU A 559 25.15 -3.23 4.35
C LEU A 559 25.91 -1.92 4.56
N ARG A 560 26.14 -1.14 3.48
CA ARG A 560 26.73 0.19 3.58
C ARG A 560 25.89 1.16 4.43
N LEU A 561 24.57 1.09 4.29
CA LEU A 561 23.65 1.90 5.10
C LEU A 561 23.79 1.57 6.59
N ASP A 562 23.89 0.29 6.95
CA ASP A 562 24.11 -0.16 8.33
C ASP A 562 25.44 0.34 8.90
N GLU A 563 26.50 0.27 8.12
CA GLU A 563 27.82 0.77 8.54
C GLU A 563 27.81 2.28 8.80
N ALA A 564 27.16 3.04 7.94
CA ALA A 564 27.02 4.49 8.08
C ALA A 564 26.27 4.83 9.39
N VAL A 565 25.15 4.16 9.64
CA VAL A 565 24.34 4.36 10.86
C VAL A 565 25.18 4.00 12.11
N SER A 566 25.91 2.89 12.07
CA SER A 566 26.76 2.44 13.19
C SER A 566 27.87 3.45 13.50
N ARG A 567 28.50 4.02 12.46
CA ARG A 567 29.52 5.07 12.62
C ARG A 567 28.95 6.34 13.24
N GLU A 568 27.78 6.79 12.78
CA GLU A 568 27.12 7.98 13.33
C GLU A 568 26.78 7.79 14.82
N GLN A 569 26.28 6.62 15.19
CA GLN A 569 25.97 6.28 16.58
C GLN A 569 27.22 6.27 17.45
N ALA A 570 28.33 5.70 16.96
CA ALA A 570 29.59 5.68 17.67
C ALA A 570 30.14 7.11 17.89
N VAL A 571 30.08 7.97 16.87
CA VAL A 571 30.50 9.38 16.98
C VAL A 571 29.61 10.13 17.97
N ALA A 572 28.31 9.91 17.94
CA ALA A 572 27.36 10.55 18.87
C ALA A 572 27.61 10.10 20.34
N ALA A 573 27.97 8.82 20.54
CA ALA A 573 28.29 8.30 21.88
C ALA A 573 29.58 8.91 22.46
N VAL A 574 30.57 9.16 21.61
CA VAL A 574 31.85 9.79 22.03
C VAL A 574 31.65 11.28 22.40
N ARG A 575 30.67 11.94 21.79
CA ARG A 575 30.37 13.37 22.04
C ARG A 575 29.49 13.61 23.28
N ARG A 576 28.93 12.58 23.88
CA ARG A 576 28.18 12.63 25.16
C ARG A 576 29.10 12.34 26.35
#